data_9aa504fd3b405a7fe15d6c3ff786391f
#
_entry.id   9aa504fd3b405a7fe15d6c3ff786391f
#
_cell.length_a   1.000
_cell.length_b   1.000
_cell.length_c   1.000
_cell.angle_alpha   90.00
_cell.angle_beta   90.00
_cell.angle_gamma   90.00
#
_symmetry.space_group_name_H-M   'P 1'
#
loop_
_entity.id
_entity.type
_entity.pdbx_description
1 polymer ?
#
loop_
_entity_poly.entity_id
_entity_poly.type
_entity_poly.pdbx_seq_one_letter_code
_entity_poly.pdbx_strand_id
1 'polypeptide(L)'
;MSFADRDGYIWMDGVLKDWRDSNTHFLTHSLHYGLSVFEGVRAYNTVKNGTCVFRLKDHTRRLFDSAKILQLEIPYSEDEINSAQLEIVKKNSLSEAYIRPLVFLGSQGMGLRAEGLKVHVGIAAWEWPSYMSPESLERGIKVRTSSYTRHHVNITMCKAKASGNYINSMMALREALDSGCDEAMMLDTEGFVAEGSGENFFMVKDGILYTPELTSCLNGITRATIFTLAADQGLEIREKRITRDDVYICDEAFFTGTAAEVVPITEYDGRIIGSVSYTHLTLPTTYH
;
A
#
# COMPACT_ATOMS: atom_id res chain seq x y z
N MET A 1 -23.14 -5.46 -3.00
CA MET A 1 -23.14 -4.57 -4.18
C MET A 1 -21.80 -4.71 -4.87
N SER A 2 -21.76 -4.89 -6.21
CA SER A 2 -20.51 -5.04 -6.95
C SER A 2 -19.74 -3.71 -7.00
N PHE A 3 -18.41 -3.76 -6.94
CA PHE A 3 -17.59 -2.56 -7.18
C PHE A 3 -17.77 -1.96 -8.57
N ALA A 4 -18.17 -2.77 -9.56
CA ALA A 4 -18.49 -2.31 -10.91
C ALA A 4 -19.84 -1.58 -11.02
N ASP A 5 -20.72 -1.73 -10.03
CA ASP A 5 -22.07 -1.16 -10.03
C ASP A 5 -22.16 0.01 -9.03
N ARG A 6 -21.60 1.15 -9.42
CA ARG A 6 -21.61 2.40 -8.65
C ARG A 6 -21.96 3.56 -9.57
N ASP A 7 -22.48 4.61 -8.99
CA ASP A 7 -22.61 5.91 -9.65
C ASP A 7 -21.28 6.67 -9.59
N GLY A 8 -21.08 7.57 -10.53
CA GLY A 8 -19.90 8.43 -10.60
C GLY A 8 -19.03 8.17 -11.82
N TYR A 9 -17.79 8.55 -11.73
CA TYR A 9 -16.84 8.55 -12.85
C TYR A 9 -15.54 7.86 -12.50
N ILE A 10 -14.87 7.35 -13.52
CA ILE A 10 -13.46 6.92 -13.51
C ILE A 10 -12.75 7.75 -14.59
N TRP A 11 -11.60 8.33 -14.24
CA TRP A 11 -10.73 8.93 -15.24
C TRP A 11 -9.96 7.82 -15.97
N MET A 12 -10.08 7.77 -17.29
CA MET A 12 -9.47 6.73 -18.12
C MET A 12 -8.87 7.35 -19.37
N ASP A 13 -7.57 7.26 -19.54
CA ASP A 13 -6.83 7.74 -20.73
C ASP A 13 -7.16 9.18 -21.13
N GLY A 14 -7.20 10.10 -20.17
CA GLY A 14 -7.43 11.53 -20.41
C GLY A 14 -8.90 11.96 -20.39
N VAL A 15 -9.84 11.04 -20.20
CA VAL A 15 -11.28 11.36 -20.20
C VAL A 15 -11.99 10.77 -18.98
N LEU A 16 -13.01 11.50 -18.50
CA LEU A 16 -13.94 10.99 -17.51
C LEU A 16 -14.96 10.07 -18.19
N LYS A 17 -15.05 8.82 -17.76
CA LYS A 17 -16.05 7.85 -18.20
C LYS A 17 -17.01 7.55 -17.05
N ASP A 18 -18.24 7.24 -17.39
CA ASP A 18 -19.16 6.70 -16.41
C ASP A 18 -18.58 5.44 -15.75
N TRP A 19 -18.82 5.30 -14.45
CA TRP A 19 -18.22 4.20 -13.67
C TRP A 19 -18.53 2.83 -14.29
N ARG A 20 -19.77 2.59 -14.68
CA ARG A 20 -20.24 1.31 -15.26
C ARG A 20 -19.67 1.03 -16.64
N ASP A 21 -19.26 2.08 -17.37
CA ASP A 21 -18.72 1.98 -18.73
C ASP A 21 -17.18 1.90 -18.76
N SER A 22 -16.54 1.97 -17.58
CA SER A 22 -15.08 1.91 -17.43
C SER A 22 -14.59 0.46 -17.49
N ASN A 23 -14.78 -0.19 -18.62
CA ASN A 23 -14.45 -1.59 -18.87
C ASN A 23 -13.16 -1.74 -19.68
N THR A 24 -12.54 -2.91 -19.60
CA THR A 24 -11.40 -3.30 -20.43
C THR A 24 -11.69 -4.62 -21.15
N HIS A 25 -11.05 -4.83 -22.29
CA HIS A 25 -11.25 -6.03 -23.08
C HIS A 25 -10.68 -7.27 -22.37
N PHE A 26 -11.31 -8.43 -22.51
CA PHE A 26 -10.86 -9.69 -21.91
C PHE A 26 -9.39 -10.02 -22.25
N LEU A 27 -8.94 -9.75 -23.47
CA LEU A 27 -7.55 -9.97 -23.90
C LEU A 27 -6.60 -8.82 -23.52
N THR A 28 -6.95 -7.98 -22.53
CA THR A 28 -6.02 -6.99 -21.99
C THR A 28 -4.81 -7.71 -21.43
N HIS A 29 -3.62 -7.39 -21.95
CA HIS A 29 -2.37 -8.10 -21.67
C HIS A 29 -2.07 -8.19 -20.15
N SER A 30 -2.27 -7.10 -19.43
CA SER A 30 -2.01 -7.07 -17.98
C SER A 30 -2.91 -8.01 -17.18
N LEU A 31 -4.12 -8.35 -17.66
CA LEU A 31 -4.99 -9.34 -17.01
C LEU A 31 -4.41 -10.76 -17.10
N HIS A 32 -3.64 -11.06 -18.15
CA HIS A 32 -3.08 -12.39 -18.37
C HIS A 32 -1.69 -12.57 -17.78
N TYR A 33 -0.88 -11.49 -17.73
CA TYR A 33 0.54 -11.57 -17.35
C TYR A 33 0.90 -10.77 -16.12
N GLY A 34 -0.02 -9.99 -15.53
CA GLY A 34 0.19 -9.25 -14.29
C GLY A 34 1.11 -8.03 -14.41
N LEU A 35 1.53 -7.65 -15.64
CA LEU A 35 2.42 -6.51 -15.87
C LEU A 35 1.63 -5.20 -15.81
N SER A 36 1.50 -4.65 -14.63
CA SER A 36 0.88 -3.37 -14.32
C SER A 36 1.43 -2.82 -13.02
N VAL A 37 1.31 -1.50 -12.83
CA VAL A 37 1.68 -0.83 -11.58
C VAL A 37 0.52 0.02 -11.08
N PHE A 38 0.42 0.19 -9.77
CA PHE A 38 -0.67 0.96 -9.18
C PHE A 38 -0.23 1.73 -7.94
N GLU A 39 -1.08 2.65 -7.55
CA GLU A 39 -0.97 3.33 -6.27
C GLU A 39 -2.25 3.20 -5.44
N GLY A 40 -2.10 3.46 -4.15
CA GLY A 40 -3.19 3.70 -3.24
C GLY A 40 -2.94 5.01 -2.52
N VAL A 41 -3.83 5.96 -2.66
CA VAL A 41 -3.70 7.31 -2.11
C VAL A 41 -4.94 7.62 -1.28
N ARG A 42 -4.76 8.29 -0.14
CA ARG A 42 -5.89 8.69 0.71
C ARG A 42 -6.17 10.19 0.60
N ALA A 43 -7.46 10.52 0.53
CA ALA A 43 -7.98 11.86 0.75
C ALA A 43 -8.74 11.89 2.06
N TYR A 44 -8.48 12.91 2.87
CA TYR A 44 -9.08 13.11 4.20
C TYR A 44 -9.88 14.40 4.24
N ASN A 45 -11.01 14.38 4.93
CA ASN A 45 -11.77 15.59 5.21
C ASN A 45 -11.13 16.35 6.38
N THR A 46 -10.47 17.45 6.08
CA THR A 46 -9.75 18.25 7.09
C THR A 46 -10.59 19.42 7.57
N VAL A 47 -10.46 19.78 8.84
CA VAL A 47 -11.24 20.86 9.46
C VAL A 47 -11.00 22.21 8.78
N LYS A 48 -9.77 22.50 8.33
CA LYS A 48 -9.39 23.82 7.80
C LYS A 48 -9.56 23.93 6.28
N ASN A 49 -9.23 22.87 5.55
CA ASN A 49 -9.04 22.93 4.10
C ASN A 49 -10.03 22.04 3.33
N GLY A 50 -11.01 21.41 4.02
CA GLY A 50 -11.89 20.42 3.39
C GLY A 50 -11.12 19.19 2.93
N THR A 51 -11.47 18.59 1.79
CA THR A 51 -10.85 17.39 1.29
C THR A 51 -9.41 17.65 0.84
N CYS A 52 -8.45 16.98 1.50
CA CYS A 52 -7.03 17.06 1.19
C CYS A 52 -6.48 15.68 0.84
N VAL A 53 -5.72 15.58 -0.25
CA VAL A 53 -5.05 14.35 -0.64
C VAL A 53 -3.67 14.29 0.01
N PHE A 54 -3.46 13.28 0.84
CA PHE A 54 -2.23 13.16 1.63
C PHE A 54 -1.06 12.70 0.75
N ARG A 55 0.03 13.48 0.72
CA ARG A 55 1.29 13.19 0.03
C ARG A 55 1.10 12.77 -1.45
N LEU A 56 0.16 13.39 -2.14
CA LEU A 56 -0.20 13.08 -3.53
C LEU A 56 1.04 13.00 -4.46
N LYS A 57 1.92 13.99 -4.40
CA LYS A 57 3.11 14.05 -5.26
C LYS A 57 4.08 12.90 -5.03
N ASP A 58 4.23 12.44 -3.78
CA ASP A 58 5.10 11.30 -3.46
C ASP A 58 4.52 9.99 -4.01
N HIS A 59 3.20 9.83 -3.92
CA HIS A 59 2.52 8.69 -4.52
C HIS A 59 2.63 8.68 -6.05
N THR A 60 2.43 9.82 -6.68
CA THR A 60 2.56 9.92 -8.14
C THR A 60 3.99 9.65 -8.58
N ARG A 61 5.00 10.21 -7.92
CA ARG A 61 6.40 9.89 -8.19
C ARG A 61 6.68 8.38 -8.08
N ARG A 62 6.20 7.72 -7.01
CA ARG A 62 6.40 6.28 -6.85
C ARG A 62 5.66 5.47 -7.93
N LEU A 63 4.51 5.93 -8.42
CA LEU A 63 3.84 5.33 -9.58
C LEU A 63 4.74 5.38 -10.82
N PHE A 64 5.35 6.53 -11.11
CA PHE A 64 6.28 6.70 -12.23
C PHE A 64 7.57 5.90 -12.04
N ASP A 65 8.13 5.86 -10.84
CA ASP A 65 9.29 5.00 -10.53
C ASP A 65 8.96 3.51 -10.74
N SER A 66 7.80 3.06 -10.29
CA SER A 66 7.32 1.69 -10.49
C SER A 66 7.14 1.38 -11.98
N ALA A 67 6.55 2.29 -12.73
CA ALA A 67 6.38 2.17 -14.18
C ALA A 67 7.74 2.11 -14.91
N LYS A 68 8.68 2.98 -14.53
CA LYS A 68 10.04 3.01 -15.07
C LYS A 68 10.79 1.69 -14.84
N ILE A 69 10.69 1.11 -13.63
CA ILE A 69 11.30 -0.19 -13.30
C ILE A 69 10.77 -1.28 -14.23
N LEU A 70 9.48 -1.27 -14.55
CA LEU A 70 8.83 -2.26 -15.41
C LEU A 70 8.77 -1.86 -16.89
N GLN A 71 9.43 -0.78 -17.29
CA GLN A 71 9.48 -0.26 -18.65
C GLN A 71 8.08 0.06 -19.23
N LEU A 72 7.19 0.58 -18.39
CA LEU A 72 5.88 1.10 -18.79
C LEU A 72 6.00 2.61 -18.98
N GLU A 73 5.86 3.09 -20.21
CA GLU A 73 5.92 4.52 -20.53
C GLU A 73 4.54 5.16 -20.31
N ILE A 74 4.37 5.86 -19.19
CA ILE A 74 3.14 6.59 -18.87
C ILE A 74 2.99 7.75 -19.87
N PRO A 75 1.90 7.83 -20.66
CA PRO A 75 1.73 8.87 -21.70
C PRO A 75 1.23 10.21 -21.14
N TYR A 76 1.47 10.48 -19.86
CA TYR A 76 1.10 11.69 -19.13
C TYR A 76 2.25 12.14 -18.23
N SER A 77 2.31 13.43 -17.93
CA SER A 77 3.21 13.97 -16.91
C SER A 77 2.71 13.68 -15.49
N GLU A 78 3.60 13.78 -14.49
CA GLU A 78 3.22 13.69 -13.07
C GLU A 78 2.16 14.75 -12.70
N ASP A 79 2.23 15.96 -13.25
CA ASP A 79 1.27 17.04 -12.96
C ASP A 79 -0.12 16.75 -13.56
N GLU A 80 -0.19 16.14 -14.74
CA GLU A 80 -1.47 15.69 -15.33
C GLU A 80 -2.09 14.58 -14.48
N ILE A 81 -1.30 13.60 -14.03
CA ILE A 81 -1.79 12.52 -13.15
C ILE A 81 -2.22 13.07 -11.78
N ASN A 82 -1.48 14.04 -11.21
CA ASN A 82 -1.89 14.71 -9.97
C ASN A 82 -3.23 15.44 -10.15
N SER A 83 -3.36 16.18 -11.25
CA SER A 83 -4.60 16.91 -11.57
C SER A 83 -5.78 15.97 -11.76
N ALA A 84 -5.60 14.86 -12.47
CA ALA A 84 -6.62 13.83 -12.68
C ALA A 84 -7.08 13.16 -11.37
N GLN A 85 -6.15 12.90 -10.44
CA GLN A 85 -6.49 12.37 -9.12
C GLN A 85 -7.33 13.35 -8.29
N LEU A 86 -7.00 14.63 -8.32
CA LEU A 86 -7.80 15.67 -7.65
C LEU A 86 -9.17 15.85 -8.33
N GLU A 87 -9.20 15.82 -9.66
CA GLU A 87 -10.43 15.95 -10.43
C GLU A 87 -11.41 14.82 -10.11
N ILE A 88 -10.96 13.57 -10.06
CA ILE A 88 -11.87 12.43 -9.83
C ILE A 88 -12.48 12.45 -8.44
N VAL A 89 -11.75 12.88 -7.41
CA VAL A 89 -12.28 13.07 -6.06
C VAL A 89 -13.39 14.13 -6.06
N LYS A 90 -13.14 15.26 -6.72
CA LYS A 90 -14.12 16.36 -6.84
C LYS A 90 -15.35 15.96 -7.65
N LYS A 91 -15.17 15.29 -8.80
CA LYS A 91 -16.26 14.88 -9.69
C LYS A 91 -17.20 13.85 -9.04
N ASN A 92 -16.64 12.98 -8.20
CA ASN A 92 -17.43 12.01 -7.43
C ASN A 92 -17.93 12.58 -6.09
N SER A 93 -17.73 13.89 -5.81
CA SER A 93 -18.17 14.56 -4.59
C SER A 93 -17.73 13.87 -3.30
N LEU A 94 -16.51 13.32 -3.27
CA LEU A 94 -15.99 12.58 -2.14
C LEU A 94 -15.33 13.53 -1.13
N SER A 95 -15.78 13.49 0.12
CA SER A 95 -15.16 14.21 1.23
C SER A 95 -13.94 13.45 1.78
N GLU A 96 -14.03 12.13 1.79
CA GLU A 96 -12.94 11.20 2.09
C GLU A 96 -12.89 10.15 0.99
N ALA A 97 -11.69 9.74 0.60
CA ALA A 97 -11.56 8.80 -0.50
C ALA A 97 -10.29 7.94 -0.42
N TYR A 98 -10.42 6.75 -0.97
CA TYR A 98 -9.30 5.98 -1.45
C TYR A 98 -9.21 6.14 -2.97
N ILE A 99 -8.04 6.55 -3.45
CA ILE A 99 -7.77 6.81 -4.87
C ILE A 99 -6.85 5.70 -5.37
N ARG A 100 -7.20 5.09 -6.50
CA ARG A 100 -6.48 3.99 -7.13
C ARG A 100 -6.07 4.36 -8.56
N PRO A 101 -4.89 4.95 -8.76
CA PRO A 101 -4.27 4.99 -10.08
C PRO A 101 -3.75 3.59 -10.45
N LEU A 102 -3.94 3.22 -11.70
CA LEU A 102 -3.47 1.96 -12.30
C LEU A 102 -2.91 2.25 -13.68
N VAL A 103 -1.71 1.78 -13.95
CA VAL A 103 -1.05 1.80 -15.26
C VAL A 103 -0.93 0.38 -15.77
N PHE A 104 -1.44 0.09 -16.95
CA PHE A 104 -1.53 -1.28 -17.47
C PHE A 104 -1.39 -1.34 -19.00
N LEU A 105 -1.02 -2.50 -19.50
CA LEU A 105 -0.90 -2.78 -20.93
C LEU A 105 -2.25 -3.25 -21.52
N GLY A 106 -2.60 -2.69 -22.67
CA GLY A 106 -3.86 -2.94 -23.37
C GLY A 106 -3.92 -4.27 -24.13
N SER A 107 -4.84 -4.34 -25.10
CA SER A 107 -5.23 -5.59 -25.80
C SER A 107 -4.71 -5.69 -27.23
N GLN A 108 -3.67 -4.92 -27.60
CA GLN A 108 -3.15 -4.87 -28.97
C GLN A 108 -2.37 -6.14 -29.37
N GLY A 109 -2.00 -6.97 -28.40
CA GLY A 109 -1.27 -8.21 -28.64
C GLY A 109 -1.15 -9.05 -27.37
N MET A 110 -0.64 -10.26 -27.53
CA MET A 110 -0.41 -11.23 -26.48
C MET A 110 1.03 -11.74 -26.54
N GLY A 111 1.51 -12.31 -25.45
CA GLY A 111 2.83 -12.93 -25.35
C GLY A 111 3.82 -12.11 -24.54
N LEU A 112 4.95 -12.75 -24.20
CA LEU A 112 5.91 -12.22 -23.21
C LEU A 112 6.73 -11.01 -23.70
N ARG A 113 6.80 -10.78 -25.02
CA ARG A 113 7.56 -9.64 -25.55
C ARG A 113 6.91 -8.29 -25.21
N ALA A 114 5.56 -8.27 -25.14
CA ALA A 114 4.77 -7.08 -24.82
C ALA A 114 5.09 -5.85 -25.72
N GLU A 115 5.57 -6.08 -26.95
CA GLU A 115 5.96 -5.04 -27.90
C GLU A 115 4.74 -4.40 -28.56
N GLY A 116 4.75 -3.06 -28.75
CA GLY A 116 3.70 -2.32 -29.44
C GLY A 116 2.38 -2.26 -28.69
N LEU A 117 2.34 -2.60 -27.43
CA LEU A 117 1.15 -2.52 -26.60
C LEU A 117 0.95 -1.09 -26.11
N LYS A 118 -0.29 -0.63 -26.18
CA LYS A 118 -0.67 0.68 -25.63
C LYS A 118 -0.63 0.62 -24.10
N VAL A 119 0.01 1.60 -23.48
CA VAL A 119 -0.08 1.82 -22.05
C VAL A 119 -1.35 2.63 -21.76
N HIS A 120 -2.17 2.12 -20.87
CA HIS A 120 -3.40 2.74 -20.38
C HIS A 120 -3.21 3.22 -18.96
N VAL A 121 -3.90 4.33 -18.61
CA VAL A 121 -3.96 4.84 -17.25
C VAL A 121 -5.41 4.99 -16.83
N GLY A 122 -5.79 4.33 -15.73
CA GLY A 122 -7.09 4.49 -15.08
C GLY A 122 -6.92 5.04 -13.67
N ILE A 123 -7.82 5.94 -13.26
CA ILE A 123 -7.84 6.49 -11.89
C ILE A 123 -9.27 6.41 -11.38
N ALA A 124 -9.51 5.57 -10.39
CA ALA A 124 -10.78 5.47 -9.68
C ALA A 124 -10.65 6.06 -8.27
N ALA A 125 -11.73 6.62 -7.74
CA ALA A 125 -11.79 7.06 -6.34
C ALA A 125 -13.16 6.69 -5.74
N TRP A 126 -13.14 6.22 -4.49
CA TRP A 126 -14.34 5.79 -3.78
C TRP A 126 -14.20 5.97 -2.28
N GLU A 127 -15.31 6.04 -1.57
CA GLU A 127 -15.30 5.98 -0.11
C GLU A 127 -14.84 4.62 0.37
N TRP A 128 -13.81 4.62 1.22
CA TRP A 128 -13.31 3.40 1.87
C TRP A 128 -13.04 3.71 3.34
N PRO A 129 -13.96 3.31 4.23
CA PRO A 129 -13.91 3.76 5.63
C PRO A 129 -12.64 3.28 6.34
N SER A 130 -12.36 2.01 6.35
CA SER A 130 -11.16 1.45 6.98
C SER A 130 -10.78 0.12 6.33
N TYR A 131 -9.49 -0.19 6.30
CA TYR A 131 -8.99 -1.49 5.87
C TYR A 131 -9.18 -2.55 6.97
N MET A 132 -8.92 -2.18 8.21
CA MET A 132 -9.13 -3.03 9.38
C MET A 132 -10.48 -2.73 10.04
N SER A 133 -11.06 -3.73 10.71
CA SER A 133 -12.27 -3.49 11.50
C SER A 133 -11.98 -2.57 12.68
N PRO A 134 -12.96 -1.77 13.16
CA PRO A 134 -12.77 -0.96 14.36
C PRO A 134 -12.31 -1.77 15.57
N GLU A 135 -12.84 -2.97 15.74
CA GLU A 135 -12.44 -3.89 16.82
C GLU A 135 -10.97 -4.30 16.72
N SER A 136 -10.47 -4.57 15.50
CA SER A 136 -9.06 -4.89 15.28
C SER A 136 -8.14 -3.72 15.58
N LEU A 137 -8.58 -2.49 15.29
CA LEU A 137 -7.82 -1.28 15.62
C LEU A 137 -7.75 -1.03 17.14
N GLU A 138 -8.84 -1.27 17.86
CA GLU A 138 -8.89 -1.10 19.31
C GLU A 138 -8.10 -2.16 20.08
N ARG A 139 -8.25 -3.43 19.72
CA ARG A 139 -7.56 -4.55 20.39
C ARG A 139 -6.12 -4.76 19.95
N GLY A 140 -5.73 -4.18 18.82
CA GLY A 140 -4.56 -4.57 18.07
C GLY A 140 -4.77 -5.89 17.30
N ILE A 141 -3.87 -6.18 16.36
CA ILE A 141 -3.98 -7.33 15.47
C ILE A 141 -3.07 -8.50 15.90
N LYS A 142 -3.50 -9.69 15.50
CA LYS A 142 -2.73 -10.92 15.60
C LYS A 142 -2.02 -11.20 14.29
N VAL A 143 -0.72 -11.36 14.35
CA VAL A 143 0.14 -11.57 13.20
C VAL A 143 0.85 -12.92 13.32
N ARG A 144 1.01 -13.61 12.21
CA ARG A 144 1.87 -14.79 12.14
C ARG A 144 2.90 -14.69 11.04
N THR A 145 4.03 -15.34 11.23
CA THR A 145 5.00 -15.53 10.16
C THR A 145 4.40 -16.45 9.10
N SER A 146 4.37 -15.99 7.86
CA SER A 146 3.95 -16.80 6.72
C SER A 146 5.01 -17.82 6.33
N SER A 147 4.58 -18.97 5.81
CA SER A 147 5.45 -19.92 5.15
C SER A 147 5.93 -19.43 3.77
N TYR A 148 5.21 -18.45 3.19
CA TYR A 148 5.58 -17.79 1.95
C TYR A 148 6.62 -16.70 2.22
N THR A 149 7.81 -16.86 1.64
CA THR A 149 8.87 -15.87 1.70
C THR A 149 8.59 -14.71 0.77
N ARG A 150 8.93 -13.49 1.18
CA ARG A 150 8.91 -12.33 0.27
C ARG A 150 9.85 -12.61 -0.89
N HIS A 151 9.42 -12.31 -2.11
CA HIS A 151 10.21 -12.63 -3.29
C HIS A 151 11.62 -12.00 -3.21
N HIS A 152 12.61 -12.72 -3.69
CA HIS A 152 13.98 -12.23 -3.76
C HIS A 152 14.04 -10.95 -4.60
N VAL A 153 14.91 -10.02 -4.21
CA VAL A 153 15.05 -8.68 -4.83
C VAL A 153 15.27 -8.70 -6.34
N ASN A 154 15.79 -9.80 -6.88
CA ASN A 154 16.02 -10.00 -8.31
C ASN A 154 15.01 -10.96 -8.97
N ILE A 155 13.79 -11.10 -8.44
CA ILE A 155 12.69 -11.84 -9.07
C ILE A 155 11.75 -10.87 -9.79
N THR A 156 11.07 -10.00 -9.05
CA THR A 156 10.05 -9.09 -9.58
C THR A 156 10.19 -7.64 -9.11
N MET A 157 11.34 -7.25 -8.58
CA MET A 157 11.69 -5.89 -8.17
C MET A 157 10.80 -5.33 -7.04
N CYS A 158 11.23 -5.46 -5.78
CA CYS A 158 10.47 -5.05 -4.58
C CYS A 158 10.15 -3.54 -4.52
N LYS A 159 10.91 -2.70 -5.23
CA LYS A 159 10.65 -1.24 -5.27
C LYS A 159 9.51 -0.85 -6.20
N ALA A 160 9.11 -1.72 -7.12
CA ALA A 160 7.96 -1.48 -7.98
C ALA A 160 6.67 -1.93 -7.26
N LYS A 161 5.70 -1.01 -7.16
CA LYS A 161 4.35 -1.36 -6.69
C LYS A 161 3.57 -2.02 -7.84
N ALA A 162 4.02 -3.23 -8.21
CA ALA A 162 3.53 -4.01 -9.34
C ALA A 162 2.39 -4.93 -8.93
N SER A 163 1.34 -5.03 -9.75
CA SER A 163 0.19 -5.90 -9.46
C SER A 163 0.59 -7.37 -9.31
N GLY A 164 1.51 -7.86 -10.11
CA GLY A 164 2.01 -9.23 -10.05
C GLY A 164 2.67 -9.60 -8.72
N ASN A 165 3.29 -8.64 -8.01
CA ASN A 165 3.91 -8.87 -6.70
C ASN A 165 2.87 -9.22 -5.62
N TYR A 166 1.62 -8.78 -5.79
CA TYR A 166 0.55 -8.98 -4.80
C TYR A 166 0.01 -10.41 -4.75
N ILE A 167 0.33 -11.25 -5.71
CA ILE A 167 0.04 -12.71 -5.63
C ILE A 167 0.73 -13.28 -4.39
N ASN A 168 2.03 -12.97 -4.19
CA ASN A 168 2.81 -13.38 -3.02
C ASN A 168 2.17 -12.85 -1.71
N SER A 169 1.76 -11.59 -1.69
CA SER A 169 1.06 -10.96 -0.55
C SER A 169 -0.27 -11.65 -0.23
N MET A 170 -1.10 -11.91 -1.24
CA MET A 170 -2.41 -12.56 -1.05
C MET A 170 -2.29 -14.00 -0.55
N MET A 171 -1.28 -14.74 -1.01
CA MET A 171 -1.03 -16.10 -0.53
C MET A 171 -0.63 -16.09 0.96
N ALA A 172 0.27 -15.18 1.35
CA ALA A 172 0.70 -15.02 2.73
C ALA A 172 -0.46 -14.60 3.65
N LEU A 173 -1.24 -13.60 3.25
CA LEU A 173 -2.40 -13.14 4.00
C LEU A 173 -3.44 -14.25 4.16
N ARG A 174 -3.74 -15.00 3.10
CA ARG A 174 -4.69 -16.11 3.15
C ARG A 174 -4.28 -17.17 4.16
N GLU A 175 -3.01 -17.56 4.17
CA GLU A 175 -2.46 -18.49 5.16
C GLU A 175 -2.63 -17.97 6.60
N ALA A 176 -2.41 -16.68 6.84
CA ALA A 176 -2.61 -16.06 8.14
C ALA A 176 -4.07 -16.10 8.57
N LEU A 177 -4.99 -15.70 7.69
CA LEU A 177 -6.43 -15.71 7.94
C LEU A 177 -6.95 -17.14 8.21
N ASP A 178 -6.53 -18.13 7.44
CA ASP A 178 -6.90 -19.54 7.63
C ASP A 178 -6.38 -20.10 8.96
N SER A 179 -5.41 -19.45 9.59
CA SER A 179 -4.86 -19.77 10.91
C SER A 179 -5.47 -18.96 12.06
N GLY A 180 -6.47 -18.11 11.78
CA GLY A 180 -7.11 -17.27 12.78
C GLY A 180 -6.31 -16.02 13.18
N CYS A 181 -5.31 -15.63 12.39
CA CYS A 181 -4.60 -14.36 12.53
C CYS A 181 -5.20 -13.30 11.60
N ASP A 182 -4.94 -12.02 11.90
CA ASP A 182 -5.48 -10.89 11.13
C ASP A 182 -4.57 -10.49 9.96
N GLU A 183 -3.23 -10.73 10.07
CA GLU A 183 -2.25 -10.35 9.07
C GLU A 183 -1.03 -11.29 9.08
N ALA A 184 -0.28 -11.28 7.98
CA ALA A 184 0.94 -12.05 7.79
C ALA A 184 2.19 -11.19 7.96
N MET A 185 3.20 -11.72 8.64
CA MET A 185 4.57 -11.23 8.56
C MET A 185 5.34 -12.05 7.52
N MET A 186 5.92 -11.39 6.56
CA MET A 186 6.74 -12.03 5.53
C MET A 186 8.23 -11.84 5.83
N LEU A 187 8.96 -12.94 5.77
CA LEU A 187 10.42 -12.91 5.86
C LEU A 187 11.03 -12.78 4.46
N ASP A 188 12.21 -12.22 4.38
CA ASP A 188 13.00 -12.25 3.15
C ASP A 188 13.62 -13.64 2.91
N THR A 189 14.34 -13.79 1.82
CA THR A 189 14.99 -15.07 1.44
C THR A 189 16.13 -15.49 2.36
N GLU A 190 16.59 -14.61 3.24
CA GLU A 190 17.62 -14.90 4.25
C GLU A 190 17.02 -15.14 5.65
N GLY A 191 15.68 -15.03 5.78
CA GLY A 191 14.97 -15.29 7.02
C GLY A 191 14.77 -14.08 7.92
N PHE A 192 15.07 -12.86 7.46
CA PHE A 192 14.83 -11.64 8.20
C PHE A 192 13.44 -11.07 7.89
N VAL A 193 12.85 -10.36 8.84
CA VAL A 193 11.59 -9.66 8.66
C VAL A 193 11.70 -8.66 7.52
N ALA A 194 10.80 -8.75 6.53
CA ALA A 194 10.73 -7.84 5.39
C ALA A 194 9.60 -6.82 5.58
N GLU A 195 8.38 -7.28 5.55
CA GLU A 195 7.17 -6.45 5.64
C GLU A 195 5.93 -7.32 5.92
N GLY A 196 4.76 -6.72 6.14
CA GLY A 196 3.48 -7.41 6.13
C GLY A 196 3.05 -7.80 4.72
N SER A 197 1.80 -8.27 4.54
CA SER A 197 1.29 -8.59 3.21
C SER A 197 1.15 -7.33 2.33
N GLY A 198 0.85 -6.18 2.91
CA GLY A 198 0.72 -4.89 2.22
C GLY A 198 1.21 -3.69 3.03
N GLU A 199 1.92 -3.89 4.13
CA GLU A 199 2.34 -2.88 5.11
C GLU A 199 3.82 -3.00 5.46
N ASN A 200 4.47 -1.87 5.79
CA ASN A 200 5.81 -1.89 6.37
C ASN A 200 5.76 -2.13 7.88
N PHE A 201 6.78 -2.76 8.41
CA PHE A 201 6.88 -3.17 9.81
C PHE A 201 7.75 -2.21 10.63
N PHE A 202 7.32 -1.94 11.86
CA PHE A 202 8.08 -1.26 12.90
C PHE A 202 7.94 -2.00 14.22
N MET A 203 8.99 -1.93 15.04
CA MET A 203 8.96 -2.35 16.44
C MET A 203 9.65 -1.33 17.33
N VAL A 204 9.30 -1.33 18.61
CA VAL A 204 9.96 -0.54 19.66
C VAL A 204 10.69 -1.48 20.60
N LYS A 205 11.92 -1.17 20.92
CA LYS A 205 12.68 -1.84 21.96
C LYS A 205 13.54 -0.82 22.71
N ASP A 206 13.41 -0.81 24.04
CA ASP A 206 14.16 0.09 24.93
C ASP A 206 14.04 1.59 24.52
N GLY A 207 12.84 2.00 24.07
CA GLY A 207 12.52 3.36 23.65
C GLY A 207 13.04 3.75 22.25
N ILE A 208 13.63 2.84 21.50
CA ILE A 208 14.12 3.06 20.14
C ILE A 208 13.17 2.36 19.14
N LEU A 209 12.81 3.05 18.06
CA LEU A 209 12.08 2.45 16.95
C LEU A 209 13.04 1.73 16.01
N TYR A 210 12.66 0.54 15.59
CA TYR A 210 13.38 -0.24 14.59
C TYR A 210 12.46 -0.59 13.42
N THR A 211 13.01 -0.62 12.22
CA THR A 211 12.30 -1.03 11.00
C THR A 211 13.27 -1.76 10.08
N PRO A 212 12.80 -2.72 9.26
CA PRO A 212 13.66 -3.38 8.28
C PRO A 212 14.29 -2.40 7.30
N GLU A 213 15.49 -2.74 6.84
CA GLU A 213 16.13 -2.08 5.71
C GLU A 213 15.29 -2.24 4.44
N LEU A 214 15.31 -1.23 3.57
CA LEU A 214 14.54 -1.23 2.33
C LEU A 214 15.10 -2.17 1.24
N THR A 215 15.64 -3.32 1.60
CA THR A 215 16.20 -4.28 0.62
C THR A 215 15.09 -5.11 -0.02
N SER A 216 14.26 -5.76 0.80
CA SER A 216 13.26 -6.75 0.37
C SER A 216 11.82 -6.27 0.55
N CYS A 217 11.59 -4.98 0.74
CA CYS A 217 10.27 -4.39 0.94
C CYS A 217 10.05 -3.15 0.09
N LEU A 218 8.78 -2.76 -0.02
CA LEU A 218 8.39 -1.52 -0.69
C LEU A 218 8.82 -0.31 0.17
N ASN A 219 9.30 0.75 -0.48
CA ASN A 219 9.52 2.04 0.16
C ASN A 219 8.16 2.71 0.44
N GLY A 220 7.60 2.47 1.63
CA GLY A 220 6.28 2.95 2.02
C GLY A 220 6.25 4.46 2.28
N ILE A 221 5.22 5.14 1.77
CA ILE A 221 5.03 6.58 2.01
C ILE A 221 4.60 6.82 3.46
N THR A 222 3.76 5.95 4.02
CA THR A 222 3.43 5.98 5.46
C THR A 222 4.67 5.68 6.30
N ARG A 223 5.52 4.71 5.90
CA ARG A 223 6.82 4.47 6.55
C ARG A 223 7.67 5.73 6.59
N ALA A 224 7.81 6.44 5.47
CA ALA A 224 8.56 7.70 5.41
C ALA A 224 7.92 8.79 6.30
N THR A 225 6.61 8.80 6.45
CA THR A 225 5.90 9.70 7.37
C THR A 225 6.24 9.40 8.83
N ILE A 226 6.35 8.12 9.22
CA ILE A 226 6.78 7.75 10.58
C ILE A 226 8.17 8.31 10.90
N PHE A 227 9.12 8.28 9.94
CA PHE A 227 10.44 8.90 10.15
C PHE A 227 10.34 10.40 10.44
N THR A 228 9.49 11.12 9.71
CA THR A 228 9.25 12.55 9.96
C THR A 228 8.65 12.78 11.35
N LEU A 229 7.59 12.05 11.69
CA LEU A 229 6.91 12.19 12.98
C LEU A 229 7.82 11.84 14.16
N ALA A 230 8.63 10.80 14.03
CA ALA A 230 9.58 10.42 15.05
C ALA A 230 10.65 11.51 15.27
N ALA A 231 11.17 12.08 14.18
CA ALA A 231 12.11 13.19 14.25
C ALA A 231 11.49 14.42 14.95
N ASP A 232 10.24 14.76 14.61
CA ASP A 232 9.50 15.87 15.24
C ASP A 232 9.26 15.63 16.74
N GLN A 233 9.16 14.37 17.16
CA GLN A 233 8.99 13.98 18.58
C GLN A 233 10.31 13.70 19.31
N GLY A 234 11.45 13.82 18.63
CA GLY A 234 12.76 13.48 19.19
C GLY A 234 12.98 11.98 19.45
N LEU A 235 12.23 11.12 18.77
CA LEU A 235 12.36 9.67 18.86
C LEU A 235 13.42 9.17 17.87
N GLU A 236 14.26 8.26 18.33
CA GLU A 236 15.29 7.62 17.49
C GLU A 236 14.67 6.48 16.65
N ILE A 237 14.95 6.47 15.35
CA ILE A 237 14.64 5.34 14.47
C ILE A 237 15.95 4.77 13.93
N ARG A 238 16.04 3.43 13.94
CA ARG A 238 17.14 2.67 13.34
C ARG A 238 16.63 1.68 12.31
N GLU A 239 17.22 1.71 11.14
CA GLU A 239 17.06 0.64 10.16
C GLU A 239 18.04 -0.49 10.48
N LYS A 240 17.54 -1.72 10.58
CA LYS A 240 18.35 -2.90 10.81
C LYS A 240 17.71 -4.15 10.22
N ARG A 241 18.48 -5.20 10.03
CA ARG A 241 17.95 -6.54 9.83
C ARG A 241 17.30 -7.02 11.13
N ILE A 242 16.05 -7.44 11.06
CA ILE A 242 15.23 -7.84 12.22
C ILE A 242 14.98 -9.34 12.11
N THR A 243 15.28 -10.06 13.17
CA THR A 243 14.96 -11.49 13.26
C THR A 243 13.59 -11.70 13.92
N ARG A 244 13.02 -12.90 13.80
CA ARG A 244 11.74 -13.22 14.46
C ARG A 244 11.82 -13.11 15.97
N ASP A 245 12.91 -13.51 16.56
CA ASP A 245 13.14 -13.45 18.01
C ASP A 245 13.33 -11.99 18.49
N ASP A 246 13.88 -11.08 17.68
CA ASP A 246 13.84 -9.65 17.96
C ASP A 246 12.37 -9.20 18.17
N VAL A 247 11.46 -9.64 17.30
CA VAL A 247 10.04 -9.30 17.40
C VAL A 247 9.38 -9.94 18.62
N TYR A 248 9.75 -11.18 18.99
CA TYR A 248 9.18 -11.84 20.18
C TYR A 248 9.50 -11.13 21.51
N ILE A 249 10.60 -10.40 21.57
CA ILE A 249 11.07 -9.71 22.76
C ILE A 249 10.96 -8.19 22.69
N CYS A 250 10.33 -7.65 21.64
CA CYS A 250 10.11 -6.21 21.53
C CYS A 250 9.04 -5.75 22.53
N ASP A 251 9.04 -4.44 22.83
CA ASP A 251 8.12 -3.82 23.75
C ASP A 251 6.79 -3.50 23.06
N GLU A 252 6.84 -3.06 21.80
CA GLU A 252 5.70 -2.74 20.95
C GLU A 252 6.02 -3.08 19.48
N ALA A 253 4.99 -3.35 18.69
CA ALA A 253 5.12 -3.51 17.25
C ALA A 253 3.89 -2.97 16.51
N PHE A 254 4.07 -2.50 15.28
CA PHE A 254 2.98 -2.01 14.45
C PHE A 254 3.30 -2.11 12.96
N PHE A 255 2.24 -2.17 12.16
CA PHE A 255 2.32 -2.03 10.71
C PHE A 255 1.94 -0.63 10.25
N THR A 256 2.45 -0.24 9.07
CA THR A 256 2.14 1.04 8.44
C THR A 256 1.86 0.89 6.96
N GLY A 257 0.77 1.52 6.50
CA GLY A 257 0.41 1.52 5.08
C GLY A 257 -0.65 2.57 4.77
N THR A 258 -0.80 2.96 3.52
CA THR A 258 -1.80 3.97 3.14
C THR A 258 -3.24 3.48 3.40
N ALA A 259 -3.53 2.21 3.15
CA ALA A 259 -4.85 1.64 3.41
C ALA A 259 -5.06 1.32 4.89
N ALA A 260 -4.03 0.74 5.53
CA ALA A 260 -4.07 0.31 6.92
C ALA A 260 -3.78 1.44 7.93
N GLU A 261 -3.16 2.54 7.48
CA GLU A 261 -2.67 3.64 8.31
C GLU A 261 -1.59 3.16 9.29
N VAL A 262 -1.83 3.19 10.60
CA VAL A 262 -0.95 2.63 11.63
C VAL A 262 -1.75 1.60 12.42
N VAL A 263 -1.31 0.34 12.41
CA VAL A 263 -2.03 -0.78 13.02
C VAL A 263 -1.15 -1.46 14.06
N PRO A 264 -1.54 -1.48 15.34
CA PRO A 264 -0.75 -2.11 16.39
C PRO A 264 -0.81 -3.63 16.29
N ILE A 265 0.32 -4.28 16.57
CA ILE A 265 0.45 -5.73 16.67
C ILE A 265 0.52 -6.10 18.16
N THR A 266 -0.44 -6.86 18.64
CA THR A 266 -0.49 -7.29 20.05
C THR A 266 -0.19 -8.78 20.23
N GLU A 267 -0.19 -9.55 19.16
CA GLU A 267 0.20 -10.96 19.18
C GLU A 267 1.02 -11.32 17.93
N TYR A 268 2.15 -11.98 18.11
CA TYR A 268 2.96 -12.47 17.01
C TYR A 268 3.38 -13.93 17.21
N ASP A 269 3.04 -14.80 16.27
CA ASP A 269 3.28 -16.26 16.34
C ASP A 269 2.82 -16.88 17.67
N GLY A 270 1.63 -16.47 18.17
CA GLY A 270 1.05 -16.93 19.43
C GLY A 270 1.70 -16.36 20.70
N ARG A 271 2.53 -15.34 20.58
CA ARG A 271 3.14 -14.62 21.72
C ARG A 271 2.57 -13.24 21.84
N ILE A 272 2.18 -12.86 23.05
CA ILE A 272 1.75 -11.48 23.34
C ILE A 272 2.95 -10.56 23.23
N ILE A 273 2.79 -9.50 22.45
CA ILE A 273 3.76 -8.41 22.30
C ILE A 273 3.11 -7.15 22.86
N GLY A 274 3.59 -6.63 23.96
CA GLY A 274 3.16 -5.37 24.52
C GLY A 274 1.64 -5.15 24.62
N SER A 275 1.24 -3.97 25.01
CA SER A 275 -0.13 -3.48 24.93
C SER A 275 -0.27 -2.49 23.79
N VAL A 276 -1.50 -2.20 23.33
CA VAL A 276 -1.79 -1.12 22.37
C VAL A 276 -1.35 0.22 22.99
N SER A 277 -0.13 0.65 22.72
CA SER A 277 0.46 1.87 23.29
C SER A 277 1.12 2.75 22.23
N TYR A 278 0.40 3.04 21.14
CA TYR A 278 0.89 4.00 20.15
C TYR A 278 0.31 5.41 20.32
N THR A 279 -0.03 5.77 21.53
CA THR A 279 -0.56 7.10 21.86
C THR A 279 0.37 8.25 21.44
N HIS A 280 1.61 7.95 21.06
CA HIS A 280 2.61 8.96 20.66
C HIS A 280 2.80 9.10 19.13
N LEU A 281 2.38 8.11 18.33
CA LEU A 281 2.60 8.08 16.87
C LEU A 281 1.30 8.00 16.05
N THR A 282 0.16 8.40 16.61
CA THR A 282 -1.04 8.53 15.79
C THR A 282 -0.74 9.48 14.63
N LEU A 283 -0.87 8.98 13.40
CA LEU A 283 -0.91 9.86 12.25
C LEU A 283 -1.93 10.95 12.56
N PRO A 284 -1.58 12.23 12.44
CA PRO A 284 -2.54 13.29 12.71
C PRO A 284 -3.63 13.24 11.65
N THR A 285 -4.64 12.40 11.86
CA THR A 285 -5.92 12.48 11.17
C THR A 285 -6.63 13.79 11.54
N THR A 286 -6.09 14.48 12.54
CA THR A 286 -6.49 15.81 12.97
C THR A 286 -5.28 16.74 12.99
N TYR A 287 -4.81 17.22 11.84
CA TYR A 287 -4.09 18.47 11.78
C TYR A 287 -5.09 19.60 12.11
N HIS A 288 -4.98 20.08 13.34
CA HIS A 288 -5.72 21.25 13.80
C HIS A 288 -5.30 22.52 13.05
#